data_4094a23c048003da5b33aec163ff6fd3
#
_entry.id   4094a23c048003da5b33aec163ff6fd3
#
_cell.length_a   1.000
_cell.length_b   1.000
_cell.length_c   1.000
_cell.angle_alpha   90.00
_cell.angle_beta   90.00
_cell.angle_gamma   90.00
#
_symmetry.space_group_name_H-M   'P 1'
#
loop_
_entity.id
_entity.type
_entity.pdbx_description
1 polymer ?
#
loop_
_entity_poly.entity_id
_entity_poly.type
_entity_poly.pdbx_seq_one_letter_code
_entity_poly.pdbx_strand_id
1 'polypeptide(L)'
;TMDYKDTVFLPRTEFPMKAGLQRKEPQILNDWDEINVYQKLRELRKGAEKYILHDGPPYANGNIHIGTALNKILKDIINRFQSMLGKDANYVPGWDCHGLPIEWKIEEQYRKKGKDKDAIPVIEFRKECREFAKKWMDIQSKEFQRLGVCGNFSDPYTTMTFAAEASIVNEMGKFLLNGSLYRGSKPVMWSVVEKTALAEAEIEYEDHKSTTIYAKFLVKEAKLDVIKDANIIIWTTTPWTMPGNRAVAFSKEINYSLIKIIVTDEQSLAQVDNKIIIAKDL
;
A
#
# COMPACT_ATOMS: atom_id res chain seq x y z
N THR A 1 -3.02 23.18 -62.57
CA THR A 1 -2.70 23.49 -61.18
C THR A 1 -1.20 23.39 -61.02
N MET A 2 -0.57 24.52 -60.66
CA MET A 2 0.86 24.58 -60.42
C MET A 2 1.18 23.73 -59.16
N ASP A 3 2.11 22.80 -59.27
CA ASP A 3 2.56 22.00 -58.13
C ASP A 3 3.64 22.80 -57.37
N TYR A 4 3.29 23.26 -56.19
CA TYR A 4 4.21 24.04 -55.34
C TYR A 4 5.15 23.18 -54.47
N LYS A 5 5.15 21.85 -54.68
CA LYS A 5 5.92 20.92 -53.88
C LYS A 5 7.43 21.19 -53.93
N ASP A 6 7.93 21.59 -55.08
CA ASP A 6 9.34 21.89 -55.31
C ASP A 6 9.75 23.28 -54.81
N THR A 7 8.79 24.14 -54.42
CA THR A 7 9.08 25.48 -53.83
C THR A 7 9.16 25.47 -52.31
N VAL A 8 8.94 24.31 -51.67
CA VAL A 8 9.00 24.20 -50.20
C VAL A 8 10.43 23.89 -49.79
N PHE A 9 11.03 24.81 -49.02
CA PHE A 9 12.37 24.65 -48.48
C PHE A 9 12.30 23.83 -47.15
N LEU A 10 12.35 22.51 -47.25
CA LEU A 10 12.47 21.62 -46.11
C LEU A 10 13.94 21.39 -45.73
N PRO A 11 14.29 21.29 -44.45
CA PRO A 11 15.64 20.92 -44.07
C PRO A 11 16.02 19.57 -44.66
N ARG A 12 17.17 19.50 -45.29
CA ARG A 12 17.75 18.23 -45.74
C ARG A 12 18.60 17.67 -44.60
N THR A 13 18.17 16.54 -44.06
CA THR A 13 18.85 15.88 -42.98
C THR A 13 18.72 14.35 -43.16
N GLU A 14 19.75 13.63 -42.75
CA GLU A 14 19.69 12.16 -42.65
C GLU A 14 18.84 11.73 -41.46
N PHE A 15 18.43 12.66 -40.60
CA PHE A 15 17.58 12.37 -39.44
C PHE A 15 16.19 11.91 -39.96
N PRO A 16 15.72 10.71 -39.63
CA PRO A 16 14.47 10.17 -40.15
C PRO A 16 13.26 10.96 -39.70
N MET A 17 12.39 11.39 -40.60
CA MET A 17 11.14 12.10 -40.29
C MET A 17 10.14 11.27 -39.47
N LYS A 18 10.20 9.95 -39.60
CA LYS A 18 9.38 9.01 -38.82
C LYS A 18 10.23 8.44 -37.70
N ALA A 19 9.80 8.66 -36.45
CA ALA A 19 10.53 8.17 -35.30
C ALA A 19 10.67 6.63 -35.32
N GLY A 20 9.59 5.88 -35.64
CA GLY A 20 9.59 4.42 -35.71
C GLY A 20 10.11 3.75 -34.43
N LEU A 21 9.81 4.33 -33.27
CA LEU A 21 10.44 4.01 -31.96
C LEU A 21 10.36 2.53 -31.60
N GLN A 22 9.26 1.87 -31.91
CA GLN A 22 9.10 0.44 -31.63
C GLN A 22 10.19 -0.45 -32.21
N ARG A 23 10.78 -0.03 -33.37
CA ARG A 23 11.89 -0.74 -34.01
C ARG A 23 13.24 -0.14 -33.66
N LYS A 24 13.30 1.18 -33.55
CA LYS A 24 14.55 1.91 -33.32
C LYS A 24 15.07 1.73 -31.87
N GLU A 25 14.21 1.75 -30.88
CA GLU A 25 14.63 1.60 -29.48
C GLU A 25 15.31 0.26 -29.19
N PRO A 26 14.75 -0.91 -29.59
CA PRO A 26 15.45 -2.17 -29.43
C PRO A 26 16.83 -2.21 -30.12
N GLN A 27 16.95 -1.58 -31.31
CA GLN A 27 18.24 -1.50 -31.99
C GLN A 27 19.25 -0.67 -31.17
N ILE A 28 18.83 0.48 -30.65
CA ILE A 28 19.69 1.32 -29.80
C ILE A 28 20.14 0.56 -28.54
N LEU A 29 19.24 -0.18 -27.90
CA LEU A 29 19.58 -0.97 -26.73
C LEU A 29 20.60 -2.05 -27.08
N ASN A 30 20.43 -2.73 -28.20
CA ASN A 30 21.37 -3.73 -28.69
C ASN A 30 22.76 -3.12 -28.96
N ASP A 31 22.78 -1.95 -29.65
CA ASP A 31 24.04 -1.22 -29.91
C ASP A 31 24.74 -0.83 -28.60
N TRP A 32 23.98 -0.42 -27.57
CA TRP A 32 24.53 -0.10 -26.24
C TRP A 32 25.10 -1.33 -25.52
N ASP A 33 24.45 -2.47 -25.66
CA ASP A 33 24.92 -3.73 -25.09
C ASP A 33 26.21 -4.20 -25.78
N GLU A 34 26.25 -4.15 -27.14
CA GLU A 34 27.42 -4.54 -27.92
C GLU A 34 28.67 -3.71 -27.56
N ILE A 35 28.54 -2.42 -27.39
CA ILE A 35 29.64 -1.53 -27.00
C ILE A 35 29.82 -1.42 -25.49
N ASN A 36 28.99 -2.08 -24.69
CA ASN A 36 29.03 -2.15 -23.22
C ASN A 36 29.03 -0.77 -22.54
N VAL A 37 28.04 0.06 -22.91
CA VAL A 37 27.92 1.47 -22.47
C VAL A 37 27.96 1.59 -20.96
N TYR A 38 27.19 0.78 -20.24
CA TYR A 38 27.12 0.86 -18.79
C TYR A 38 28.51 0.69 -18.14
N GLN A 39 29.26 -0.35 -18.51
CA GLN A 39 30.56 -0.62 -17.93
C GLN A 39 31.58 0.49 -18.28
N LYS A 40 31.55 0.98 -19.52
CA LYS A 40 32.40 2.12 -19.94
C LYS A 40 32.11 3.37 -19.12
N LEU A 41 30.83 3.67 -18.82
CA LEU A 41 30.47 4.78 -17.96
C LEU A 41 30.98 4.58 -16.52
N ARG A 42 30.92 3.39 -15.98
CA ARG A 42 31.48 3.06 -14.65
C ARG A 42 32.97 3.29 -14.59
N GLU A 43 33.70 2.85 -15.62
CA GLU A 43 35.15 3.04 -15.73
C GLU A 43 35.52 4.53 -15.89
N LEU A 44 34.82 5.24 -16.76
CA LEU A 44 35.03 6.68 -17.02
C LEU A 44 34.82 7.54 -15.76
N ARG A 45 33.87 7.18 -14.91
CA ARG A 45 33.51 7.92 -13.69
C ARG A 45 34.19 7.40 -12.43
N LYS A 46 35.07 6.41 -12.54
CA LYS A 46 35.79 5.88 -11.40
C LYS A 46 36.60 6.95 -10.69
N GLY A 47 36.34 7.15 -9.40
CA GLY A 47 37.03 8.14 -8.58
C GLY A 47 36.45 9.56 -8.65
N ALA A 48 35.44 9.81 -9.47
CA ALA A 48 34.68 11.05 -9.45
C ALA A 48 33.80 11.20 -8.19
N GLU A 49 33.34 12.41 -7.92
CA GLU A 49 32.38 12.68 -6.84
C GLU A 49 31.14 11.78 -6.98
N LYS A 50 30.79 11.06 -5.94
CA LYS A 50 29.62 10.18 -5.95
C LYS A 50 28.33 10.95 -5.89
N TYR A 51 27.40 10.56 -6.74
CA TYR A 51 26.01 10.95 -6.64
C TYR A 51 25.15 9.70 -6.44
N ILE A 52 24.49 9.59 -5.28
CA ILE A 52 23.70 8.42 -4.90
C ILE A 52 22.23 8.82 -4.93
N LEU A 53 21.48 8.24 -5.86
CA LEU A 53 20.02 8.28 -5.87
C LEU A 53 19.51 6.93 -5.36
N HIS A 54 19.00 6.95 -4.14
CA HIS A 54 18.42 5.74 -3.54
C HIS A 54 17.13 5.34 -4.25
N ASP A 55 16.99 4.07 -4.60
CA ASP A 55 15.78 3.57 -5.24
C ASP A 55 14.66 3.38 -4.22
N GLY A 56 13.43 3.82 -4.55
CA GLY A 56 12.21 3.32 -3.91
C GLY A 56 11.84 2.01 -4.59
N PRO A 57 12.12 0.86 -3.95
CA PRO A 57 12.02 -0.44 -4.60
C PRO A 57 10.54 -0.79 -4.87
N PRO A 58 10.16 -1.14 -6.11
CA PRO A 58 8.83 -1.64 -6.40
C PRO A 58 8.63 -3.05 -5.83
N TYR A 59 7.37 -3.43 -5.60
CA TYR A 59 7.02 -4.80 -5.27
C TYR A 59 7.25 -5.74 -6.44
N ALA A 60 7.88 -6.88 -6.17
CA ALA A 60 8.10 -7.94 -7.15
C ALA A 60 6.87 -8.87 -7.25
N ASN A 61 5.73 -8.35 -7.75
CA ASN A 61 4.45 -9.06 -7.72
C ASN A 61 3.60 -8.98 -9.00
N GLY A 62 4.13 -8.42 -10.07
CA GLY A 62 3.45 -8.25 -11.35
C GLY A 62 4.28 -7.49 -12.37
N ASN A 63 3.75 -7.30 -13.57
CA ASN A 63 4.36 -6.45 -14.58
C ASN A 63 4.38 -4.98 -14.11
N ILE A 64 5.29 -4.18 -14.66
CA ILE A 64 5.32 -2.76 -14.39
C ILE A 64 4.06 -2.07 -14.95
N HIS A 65 3.57 -1.07 -14.21
CA HIS A 65 2.52 -0.19 -14.69
C HIS A 65 3.09 1.20 -15.01
N ILE A 66 2.28 2.07 -15.59
CA ILE A 66 2.73 3.40 -16.02
C ILE A 66 3.36 4.23 -14.90
N GLY A 67 2.87 4.11 -13.67
CA GLY A 67 3.45 4.79 -12.51
C GLY A 67 4.86 4.28 -12.18
N THR A 68 5.07 2.96 -12.24
CA THR A 68 6.40 2.35 -12.07
C THR A 68 7.35 2.80 -13.19
N ALA A 69 6.87 2.79 -14.44
CA ALA A 69 7.64 3.26 -15.59
C ALA A 69 8.04 4.73 -15.44
N LEU A 70 7.11 5.61 -15.08
CA LEU A 70 7.37 7.02 -14.82
C LEU A 70 8.45 7.22 -13.75
N ASN A 71 8.31 6.53 -12.63
CA ASN A 71 9.27 6.61 -11.52
C ASN A 71 10.70 6.23 -11.99
N LYS A 72 10.84 5.12 -12.72
CA LYS A 72 12.15 4.66 -13.20
C LYS A 72 12.73 5.56 -14.28
N ILE A 73 11.92 6.07 -15.18
CA ILE A 73 12.36 7.02 -16.21
C ILE A 73 12.87 8.32 -15.59
N LEU A 74 12.15 8.88 -14.60
CA LEU A 74 12.60 10.10 -13.91
C LEU A 74 13.93 9.88 -13.18
N LYS A 75 14.11 8.74 -12.51
CA LYS A 75 15.39 8.39 -11.88
C LYS A 75 16.52 8.22 -12.89
N ASP A 76 16.24 7.58 -14.03
CA ASP A 76 17.22 7.42 -15.09
C ASP A 76 17.66 8.77 -15.67
N ILE A 77 16.72 9.69 -15.90
CA ILE A 77 17.02 11.06 -16.35
C ILE A 77 17.95 11.76 -15.35
N ILE A 78 17.65 11.69 -14.05
CA ILE A 78 18.47 12.31 -13.00
C ILE A 78 19.88 11.72 -12.98
N ASN A 79 20.00 10.39 -12.98
CA ASN A 79 21.29 9.70 -12.96
C ASN A 79 22.13 10.00 -14.20
N ARG A 80 21.52 10.03 -15.39
CA ARG A 80 22.21 10.41 -16.63
C ARG A 80 22.66 11.85 -16.58
N PHE A 81 21.82 12.76 -16.13
CA PHE A 81 22.17 14.16 -15.98
C PHE A 81 23.36 14.37 -15.05
N GLN A 82 23.34 13.74 -13.86
CA GLN A 82 24.45 13.80 -12.91
C GLN A 82 25.75 13.18 -13.48
N SER A 83 25.62 12.10 -14.23
CA SER A 83 26.76 11.50 -14.94
C SER A 83 27.32 12.42 -16.01
N MET A 84 26.48 13.14 -16.77
CA MET A 84 26.90 14.16 -17.76
C MET A 84 27.60 15.32 -17.11
N LEU A 85 27.25 15.70 -15.87
CA LEU A 85 27.95 16.69 -15.06
C LEU A 85 29.31 16.19 -14.50
N GLY A 86 29.69 14.96 -14.82
CA GLY A 86 30.98 14.39 -14.42
C GLY A 86 30.97 13.56 -13.15
N LYS A 87 29.82 13.38 -12.48
CA LYS A 87 29.72 12.63 -11.24
C LYS A 87 29.66 11.11 -11.46
N ASP A 88 30.08 10.37 -10.45
CA ASP A 88 29.88 8.92 -10.36
C ASP A 88 28.45 8.61 -9.91
N ALA A 89 27.49 8.68 -10.85
CA ALA A 89 26.07 8.45 -10.63
C ALA A 89 25.70 6.99 -10.98
N ASN A 90 26.12 6.05 -10.13
CA ASN A 90 25.75 4.64 -10.30
C ASN A 90 24.35 4.38 -9.77
N TYR A 91 23.43 3.99 -10.65
CA TYR A 91 22.11 3.56 -10.24
C TYR A 91 22.08 2.06 -9.92
N VAL A 92 21.65 1.73 -8.72
CA VAL A 92 21.42 0.34 -8.28
C VAL A 92 19.92 0.15 -8.16
N PRO A 93 19.28 -0.60 -9.07
CA PRO A 93 17.87 -0.86 -8.99
C PRO A 93 17.54 -1.73 -7.76
N GLY A 94 16.38 -1.46 -7.13
CA GLY A 94 15.93 -2.19 -5.96
C GLY A 94 14.59 -2.88 -6.18
N TRP A 95 14.31 -3.93 -5.37
CA TRP A 95 13.01 -4.61 -5.30
C TRP A 95 12.61 -4.88 -3.87
N ASP A 96 11.31 -4.61 -3.58
CA ASP A 96 10.66 -5.06 -2.35
C ASP A 96 10.05 -6.44 -2.59
N CYS A 97 10.50 -7.41 -1.80
CA CYS A 97 10.21 -8.83 -2.00
C CYS A 97 9.46 -9.46 -0.82
N HIS A 98 8.95 -8.65 0.11
CA HIS A 98 8.32 -9.13 1.34
C HIS A 98 6.87 -8.66 1.50
N GLY A 99 6.22 -9.26 2.51
CA GLY A 99 4.95 -8.82 3.05
C GLY A 99 3.74 -9.20 2.21
N LEU A 100 2.62 -8.59 2.55
CA LEU A 100 1.30 -8.89 2.02
C LEU A 100 1.21 -8.86 0.48
N PRO A 101 1.86 -7.91 -0.23
CA PRO A 101 1.79 -7.87 -1.70
C PRO A 101 2.33 -9.13 -2.39
N ILE A 102 3.22 -9.86 -1.76
CA ILE A 102 3.77 -11.13 -2.26
C ILE A 102 2.96 -12.31 -1.72
N GLU A 103 2.74 -12.35 -0.40
CA GLU A 103 2.05 -13.44 0.30
C GLU A 103 0.63 -13.63 -0.21
N TRP A 104 -0.11 -12.53 -0.41
CA TRP A 104 -1.45 -12.54 -0.99
C TRP A 104 -1.51 -13.24 -2.35
N LYS A 105 -0.54 -12.97 -3.23
CA LYS A 105 -0.48 -13.60 -4.56
C LYS A 105 -0.27 -15.11 -4.48
N ILE A 106 0.53 -15.56 -3.54
CA ILE A 106 0.73 -17.00 -3.31
C ILE A 106 -0.53 -17.62 -2.69
N GLU A 107 -1.16 -16.94 -1.72
CA GLU A 107 -2.40 -17.39 -1.13
C GLU A 107 -3.54 -17.51 -2.16
N GLU A 108 -3.68 -16.54 -3.08
CA GLU A 108 -4.62 -16.65 -4.21
C GLU A 108 -4.39 -17.92 -5.05
N GLN A 109 -3.12 -18.28 -5.29
CA GLN A 109 -2.79 -19.51 -6.03
C GLN A 109 -3.21 -20.76 -5.26
N TYR A 110 -3.06 -20.78 -3.94
CA TYR A 110 -3.53 -21.87 -3.09
C TYR A 110 -5.04 -21.96 -3.11
N ARG A 111 -5.76 -20.86 -2.93
CA ARG A 111 -7.24 -20.82 -2.99
C ARG A 111 -7.77 -21.32 -4.34
N LYS A 112 -7.15 -20.92 -5.46
CA LYS A 112 -7.52 -21.42 -6.80
C LYS A 112 -7.33 -22.94 -6.95
N LYS A 113 -6.41 -23.52 -6.19
CA LYS A 113 -6.16 -24.97 -6.13
C LYS A 113 -6.98 -25.69 -5.05
N GLY A 114 -7.88 -24.98 -4.35
CA GLY A 114 -8.67 -25.52 -3.25
C GLY A 114 -7.84 -25.90 -2.01
N LYS A 115 -6.67 -25.28 -1.83
CA LYS A 115 -5.78 -25.52 -0.70
C LYS A 115 -5.82 -24.37 0.30
N ASP A 116 -5.68 -24.68 1.59
CA ASP A 116 -5.54 -23.70 2.64
C ASP A 116 -4.04 -23.42 2.89
N LYS A 117 -3.63 -22.14 2.83
CA LYS A 117 -2.24 -21.75 3.11
C LYS A 117 -1.83 -22.07 4.54
N ASP A 118 -2.76 -22.01 5.50
CA ASP A 118 -2.48 -22.24 6.92
C ASP A 118 -2.15 -23.71 7.22
N ALA A 119 -2.47 -24.63 6.28
CA ALA A 119 -2.08 -26.04 6.34
C ALA A 119 -0.66 -26.30 5.78
N ILE A 120 -0.01 -25.28 5.18
CA ILE A 120 1.32 -25.43 4.58
C ILE A 120 2.39 -25.06 5.62
N PRO A 121 3.50 -25.83 5.72
CA PRO A 121 4.61 -25.44 6.57
C PRO A 121 5.15 -24.05 6.22
N VAL A 122 5.34 -23.21 7.23
CA VAL A 122 5.75 -21.78 7.07
C VAL A 122 7.00 -21.64 6.20
N ILE A 123 7.96 -22.55 6.34
CA ILE A 123 9.22 -22.51 5.56
C ILE A 123 8.95 -22.77 4.08
N GLU A 124 8.04 -23.67 3.74
CA GLU A 124 7.67 -23.97 2.35
C GLU A 124 6.93 -22.78 1.74
N PHE A 125 5.96 -22.21 2.46
CA PHE A 125 5.24 -21.02 2.02
C PHE A 125 6.20 -19.85 1.77
N ARG A 126 7.14 -19.57 2.68
CA ARG A 126 8.15 -18.52 2.51
C ARG A 126 9.07 -18.77 1.32
N LYS A 127 9.42 -20.03 1.06
CA LYS A 127 10.23 -20.39 -0.11
C LYS A 127 9.46 -20.07 -1.41
N GLU A 128 8.20 -20.42 -1.49
CA GLU A 128 7.36 -20.09 -2.65
C GLU A 128 7.22 -18.57 -2.85
N CYS A 129 7.09 -17.80 -1.77
CA CYS A 129 7.10 -16.35 -1.84
C CYS A 129 8.42 -15.80 -2.42
N ARG A 130 9.57 -16.32 -1.99
CA ARG A 130 10.88 -15.94 -2.53
C ARG A 130 11.02 -16.29 -4.02
N GLU A 131 10.60 -17.48 -4.43
CA GLU A 131 10.64 -17.92 -5.83
C GLU A 131 9.72 -17.05 -6.70
N PHE A 132 8.54 -16.71 -6.20
CA PHE A 132 7.60 -15.82 -6.86
C PHE A 132 8.19 -14.41 -7.03
N ALA A 133 8.74 -13.83 -5.97
CA ALA A 133 9.39 -12.52 -6.02
C ALA A 133 10.56 -12.52 -7.00
N LYS A 134 11.43 -13.54 -6.98
CA LYS A 134 12.53 -13.66 -7.92
C LYS A 134 12.07 -13.69 -9.37
N LYS A 135 11.03 -14.46 -9.67
CA LYS A 135 10.46 -14.51 -11.02
C LYS A 135 10.01 -13.13 -11.51
N TRP A 136 9.31 -12.38 -10.65
CA TRP A 136 8.81 -11.05 -11.03
C TRP A 136 9.93 -10.01 -11.10
N MET A 137 10.92 -10.11 -10.24
CA MET A 137 12.11 -9.29 -10.31
C MET A 137 12.83 -9.47 -11.66
N ASP A 138 12.99 -10.72 -12.13
CA ASP A 138 13.61 -11.01 -13.42
C ASP A 138 12.79 -10.45 -14.60
N ILE A 139 11.46 -10.49 -14.54
CA ILE A 139 10.56 -9.92 -15.53
C ILE A 139 10.65 -8.39 -15.51
N GLN A 140 10.47 -7.76 -14.37
CA GLN A 140 10.52 -6.31 -14.23
C GLN A 140 11.89 -5.73 -14.60
N SER A 141 12.96 -6.44 -14.29
CA SER A 141 14.33 -6.07 -14.71
C SER A 141 14.42 -5.91 -16.23
N LYS A 142 13.87 -6.87 -16.98
CA LYS A 142 13.83 -6.80 -18.45
C LYS A 142 12.93 -5.66 -18.93
N GLU A 143 11.80 -5.43 -18.28
CA GLU A 143 10.89 -4.34 -18.60
C GLU A 143 11.55 -2.98 -18.39
N PHE A 144 12.28 -2.77 -17.29
CA PHE A 144 13.05 -1.56 -17.04
C PHE A 144 14.18 -1.35 -18.05
N GLN A 145 14.92 -2.40 -18.38
CA GLN A 145 15.96 -2.33 -19.41
C GLN A 145 15.36 -2.02 -20.77
N ARG A 146 14.16 -2.54 -21.09
CA ARG A 146 13.43 -2.20 -22.31
C ARG A 146 13.06 -0.71 -22.38
N LEU A 147 12.81 -0.05 -21.24
CA LEU A 147 12.63 1.41 -21.17
C LEU A 147 13.93 2.20 -21.37
N GLY A 148 15.07 1.53 -21.45
CA GLY A 148 16.38 2.16 -21.57
C GLY A 148 17.01 2.58 -20.24
N VAL A 149 16.48 2.18 -19.11
CA VAL A 149 17.04 2.50 -17.80
C VAL A 149 18.45 1.91 -17.67
N CYS A 150 19.41 2.76 -17.31
CA CYS A 150 20.81 2.39 -17.17
C CYS A 150 21.18 2.24 -15.69
N GLY A 151 21.66 1.05 -15.31
CA GLY A 151 22.00 0.75 -13.91
C GLY A 151 22.62 -0.61 -13.71
N ASN A 152 22.95 -0.93 -12.47
CA ASN A 152 23.54 -2.20 -12.08
C ASN A 152 22.49 -3.30 -11.92
N PHE A 153 21.93 -3.76 -13.03
CA PHE A 153 20.93 -4.84 -13.02
C PHE A 153 21.53 -6.23 -12.73
N SER A 154 22.84 -6.38 -12.79
CA SER A 154 23.53 -7.65 -12.48
C SER A 154 23.67 -7.89 -10.97
N ASP A 155 23.68 -6.82 -10.16
CA ASP A 155 23.77 -6.88 -8.71
C ASP A 155 22.81 -5.88 -8.07
N PRO A 156 21.48 -6.15 -8.16
CA PRO A 156 20.45 -5.26 -7.64
C PRO A 156 20.34 -5.34 -6.12
N TYR A 157 19.78 -4.30 -5.52
CA TYR A 157 19.31 -4.36 -4.14
C TYR A 157 18.00 -5.15 -4.05
N THR A 158 17.92 -6.14 -3.15
CA THR A 158 16.66 -6.83 -2.86
C THR A 158 16.46 -6.99 -1.36
N THR A 159 15.25 -6.75 -0.88
CA THR A 159 14.93 -6.86 0.54
C THR A 159 14.99 -8.30 1.05
N MET A 160 14.94 -9.29 0.15
CA MET A 160 14.97 -10.72 0.49
C MET A 160 16.35 -11.35 0.55
N THR A 161 17.43 -10.60 0.31
CA THR A 161 18.78 -11.15 0.53
C THR A 161 19.04 -11.30 2.03
N PHE A 162 19.76 -12.36 2.41
CA PHE A 162 20.08 -12.59 3.83
C PHE A 162 20.85 -11.42 4.46
N ALA A 163 21.70 -10.75 3.71
CA ALA A 163 22.42 -9.56 4.16
C ALA A 163 21.46 -8.38 4.44
N ALA A 164 20.46 -8.15 3.56
CA ALA A 164 19.46 -7.12 3.76
C ALA A 164 18.56 -7.43 4.97
N GLU A 165 18.08 -8.67 5.09
CA GLU A 165 17.29 -9.12 6.23
C GLU A 165 18.07 -8.99 7.55
N ALA A 166 19.35 -9.36 7.57
CA ALA A 166 20.21 -9.20 8.75
C ALA A 166 20.38 -7.71 9.13
N SER A 167 20.54 -6.83 8.15
CA SER A 167 20.63 -5.39 8.38
C SER A 167 19.33 -4.83 8.96
N ILE A 168 18.17 -5.23 8.42
CA ILE A 168 16.85 -4.82 8.93
C ILE A 168 16.68 -5.25 10.40
N VAL A 169 16.99 -6.51 10.72
CA VAL A 169 16.89 -7.03 12.09
C VAL A 169 17.86 -6.30 13.04
N ASN A 170 19.06 -5.99 12.57
CA ASN A 170 20.05 -5.25 13.35
C ASN A 170 19.57 -3.82 13.66
N GLU A 171 19.01 -3.12 12.69
CA GLU A 171 18.46 -1.79 12.91
C GLU A 171 17.25 -1.82 13.87
N MET A 172 16.34 -2.80 13.73
CA MET A 172 15.24 -3.00 14.67
C MET A 172 15.77 -3.25 16.10
N GLY A 173 16.85 -4.02 16.25
CA GLY A 173 17.54 -4.26 17.53
C GLY A 173 18.03 -2.98 18.19
N LYS A 174 18.49 -1.99 17.44
CA LYS A 174 18.89 -0.68 17.98
C LYS A 174 17.72 0.07 18.61
N PHE A 175 16.53 0.02 18.00
CA PHE A 175 15.30 0.61 18.58
C PHE A 175 14.89 -0.11 19.87
N LEU A 176 15.07 -1.42 19.95
CA LEU A 176 14.82 -2.17 21.18
C LEU A 176 15.78 -1.75 22.29
N LEU A 177 17.09 -1.65 21.98
CA LEU A 177 18.13 -1.31 22.95
C LEU A 177 18.00 0.13 23.51
N ASN A 178 17.54 1.07 22.68
CA ASN A 178 17.32 2.45 23.13
C ASN A 178 15.96 2.68 23.81
N GLY A 179 15.10 1.63 23.92
CA GLY A 179 13.80 1.69 24.56
C GLY A 179 12.66 2.25 23.70
N SER A 180 12.91 2.56 22.43
CA SER A 180 11.86 3.08 21.53
C SER A 180 10.92 1.98 21.04
N LEU A 181 11.39 0.73 20.99
CA LEU A 181 10.59 -0.44 20.67
C LEU A 181 10.22 -1.18 21.94
N TYR A 182 8.93 -1.27 22.24
CA TYR A 182 8.40 -1.96 23.40
C TYR A 182 7.14 -2.75 23.05
N ARG A 183 6.80 -3.74 23.89
CA ARG A 183 5.57 -4.52 23.73
C ARG A 183 4.41 -3.76 24.34
N GLY A 184 3.37 -3.54 23.55
CA GLY A 184 2.15 -2.86 23.96
C GLY A 184 0.91 -3.44 23.28
N SER A 185 -0.26 -2.90 23.64
CA SER A 185 -1.53 -3.21 22.99
C SER A 185 -2.14 -1.94 22.42
N LYS A 186 -2.49 -1.97 21.13
CA LYS A 186 -3.16 -0.87 20.42
C LYS A 186 -4.23 -1.45 19.52
N PRO A 187 -5.46 -0.89 19.49
CA PRO A 187 -6.44 -1.25 18.49
C PRO A 187 -5.91 -0.94 17.09
N VAL A 188 -5.97 -1.92 16.19
CA VAL A 188 -5.56 -1.78 14.79
C VAL A 188 -6.63 -2.40 13.89
N MET A 189 -6.70 -1.95 12.64
CA MET A 189 -7.56 -2.58 11.64
C MET A 189 -7.06 -3.99 11.35
N TRP A 190 -8.01 -4.90 11.15
CA TRP A 190 -7.74 -6.32 10.95
C TRP A 190 -8.44 -6.81 9.70
N SER A 191 -7.70 -7.46 8.81
CA SER A 191 -8.29 -8.20 7.70
C SER A 191 -8.69 -9.60 8.15
N VAL A 192 -9.98 -9.89 8.07
CA VAL A 192 -10.52 -11.22 8.39
C VAL A 192 -10.19 -12.25 7.29
N VAL A 193 -9.87 -11.80 6.10
CA VAL A 193 -9.55 -12.63 4.95
C VAL A 193 -8.09 -13.07 5.01
N GLU A 194 -7.16 -12.10 5.14
CA GLU A 194 -5.72 -12.35 5.25
C GLU A 194 -5.30 -12.79 6.66
N LYS A 195 -6.19 -12.65 7.65
CA LYS A 195 -5.93 -12.97 9.07
C LYS A 195 -4.70 -12.23 9.61
N THR A 196 -4.62 -10.94 9.34
CA THR A 196 -3.51 -10.07 9.77
C THR A 196 -3.96 -8.66 10.09
N ALA A 197 -3.14 -7.96 10.88
CA ALA A 197 -3.26 -6.53 11.07
C ALA A 197 -2.90 -5.78 9.78
N LEU A 198 -3.56 -4.64 9.55
CA LEU A 198 -3.31 -3.77 8.40
C LEU A 198 -2.62 -2.50 8.86
N ALA A 199 -1.66 -2.01 8.05
CA ALA A 199 -1.18 -0.65 8.16
C ALA A 199 -2.26 0.33 7.68
N GLU A 200 -2.25 1.57 8.17
CA GLU A 200 -3.24 2.57 7.78
C GLU A 200 -3.24 2.85 6.27
N ALA A 201 -2.07 2.78 5.63
CA ALA A 201 -1.93 2.93 4.17
C ALA A 201 -2.56 1.80 3.35
N GLU A 202 -2.90 0.68 3.96
CA GLU A 202 -3.54 -0.48 3.32
C GLU A 202 -5.07 -0.46 3.49
N ILE A 203 -5.60 0.54 4.22
CA ILE A 203 -7.03 0.68 4.50
C ILE A 203 -7.67 1.60 3.46
N GLU A 204 -8.69 1.10 2.80
CA GLU A 204 -9.52 1.87 1.89
C GLU A 204 -10.88 2.14 2.55
N TYR A 205 -11.37 3.38 2.42
CA TYR A 205 -12.65 3.80 2.97
C TYR A 205 -13.65 3.94 1.84
N GLU A 206 -14.80 3.27 2.01
CA GLU A 206 -15.90 3.28 1.05
C GLU A 206 -17.21 3.63 1.75
N ASP A 207 -18.16 4.19 1.00
CA ASP A 207 -19.52 4.40 1.48
C ASP A 207 -20.18 3.06 1.76
N HIS A 208 -20.63 2.86 3.00
CA HIS A 208 -21.25 1.62 3.44
C HIS A 208 -22.65 1.85 4.02
N LYS A 209 -23.62 1.07 3.57
CA LYS A 209 -24.96 1.00 4.18
C LYS A 209 -24.95 0.00 5.33
N SER A 210 -25.20 0.49 6.53
CA SER A 210 -25.26 -0.33 7.75
C SER A 210 -26.62 -0.23 8.40
N THR A 211 -27.06 -1.32 9.03
CA THR A 211 -28.26 -1.29 9.88
C THR A 211 -27.89 -0.65 11.21
N THR A 212 -28.61 0.41 11.56
CA THR A 212 -28.49 1.06 12.87
C THR A 212 -29.73 0.77 13.70
N ILE A 213 -29.56 0.68 15.00
CA ILE A 213 -30.70 0.48 15.93
C ILE A 213 -30.62 1.42 17.13
N TYR A 214 -31.79 1.73 17.65
CA TYR A 214 -31.94 2.24 19.01
C TYR A 214 -32.29 1.07 19.92
N ALA A 215 -31.62 0.98 21.07
CA ALA A 215 -31.91 -0.02 22.08
C ALA A 215 -32.23 0.65 23.42
N LYS A 216 -33.14 0.06 24.18
CA LYS A 216 -33.54 0.55 25.49
C LYS A 216 -33.08 -0.38 26.60
N PHE A 217 -32.58 0.19 27.68
CA PHE A 217 -32.21 -0.51 28.92
C PHE A 217 -33.02 0.01 30.06
N LEU A 218 -33.74 -0.89 30.75
CA LEU A 218 -34.57 -0.54 31.88
C LEU A 218 -33.70 -0.21 33.13
N VAL A 219 -33.94 0.92 33.75
CA VAL A 219 -33.35 1.32 35.03
C VAL A 219 -34.09 0.57 36.16
N LYS A 220 -33.49 -0.48 36.70
CA LYS A 220 -34.07 -1.29 37.80
C LYS A 220 -33.91 -0.63 39.14
N GLU A 221 -32.73 -0.06 39.39
CA GLU A 221 -32.37 0.61 40.66
C GLU A 221 -31.75 1.96 40.35
N ALA A 222 -32.12 2.96 41.14
CA ALA A 222 -31.60 4.31 40.99
C ALA A 222 -31.59 5.03 42.36
N LYS A 223 -30.65 5.96 42.54
CA LYS A 223 -30.62 6.86 43.69
C LYS A 223 -31.72 7.92 43.63
N LEU A 224 -32.20 8.26 42.44
CA LEU A 224 -33.27 9.22 42.22
C LEU A 224 -34.53 8.45 41.81
N ASP A 225 -35.56 8.50 42.62
CA ASP A 225 -36.82 7.77 42.36
C ASP A 225 -37.47 8.18 41.01
N VAL A 226 -37.26 9.39 40.55
CA VAL A 226 -37.87 9.93 39.34
C VAL A 226 -37.41 9.16 38.08
N ILE A 227 -36.22 8.58 38.09
CA ILE A 227 -35.67 7.80 36.93
C ILE A 227 -35.88 6.29 37.09
N LYS A 228 -36.41 5.84 38.22
CA LYS A 228 -36.75 4.43 38.41
C LYS A 228 -37.80 4.04 37.38
N ASP A 229 -37.67 2.86 36.82
CA ASP A 229 -38.51 2.33 35.75
C ASP A 229 -38.50 3.14 34.45
N ALA A 230 -37.58 4.09 34.29
CA ALA A 230 -37.27 4.71 32.99
C ALA A 230 -36.35 3.81 32.17
N ASN A 231 -36.31 4.07 30.87
CA ASN A 231 -35.39 3.38 29.95
C ASN A 231 -34.29 4.32 29.50
N ILE A 232 -33.06 3.90 29.58
CA ILE A 232 -31.92 4.58 28.94
C ILE A 232 -31.91 4.15 27.46
N ILE A 233 -31.87 5.12 26.56
CA ILE A 233 -31.82 4.87 25.13
C ILE A 233 -30.37 5.03 24.65
N ILE A 234 -29.90 4.04 23.90
CA ILE A 234 -28.65 4.11 23.17
C ILE A 234 -28.91 3.93 21.68
N TRP A 235 -27.99 4.44 20.88
CA TRP A 235 -27.95 4.22 19.45
C TRP A 235 -26.63 3.52 19.07
N THR A 236 -26.69 2.56 18.16
CA THR A 236 -25.51 1.85 17.67
C THR A 236 -25.59 1.56 16.17
N THR A 237 -24.43 1.65 15.51
CA THR A 237 -24.20 1.19 14.14
C THR A 237 -23.77 -0.28 14.08
N THR A 238 -23.53 -0.92 15.22
CA THR A 238 -22.98 -2.28 15.35
C THR A 238 -23.89 -3.17 16.20
N PRO A 239 -25.13 -3.46 15.75
CA PRO A 239 -26.14 -4.18 16.57
C PRO A 239 -25.70 -5.58 17.03
N TRP A 240 -24.79 -6.22 16.31
CA TRP A 240 -24.24 -7.53 16.66
C TRP A 240 -23.38 -7.51 17.94
N THR A 241 -23.00 -6.34 18.45
CA THR A 241 -22.29 -6.22 19.73
C THR A 241 -23.21 -6.24 20.95
N MET A 242 -24.52 -6.10 20.77
CA MET A 242 -25.50 -6.01 21.85
C MET A 242 -25.48 -7.23 22.80
N PRO A 243 -25.31 -8.49 22.34
CA PRO A 243 -25.24 -9.64 23.26
C PRO A 243 -24.05 -9.55 24.25
N GLY A 244 -22.99 -8.84 23.89
CA GLY A 244 -21.80 -8.65 24.73
C GLY A 244 -21.85 -7.36 25.58
N ASN A 245 -22.92 -6.58 25.52
CA ASN A 245 -23.02 -5.31 26.24
C ASN A 245 -23.04 -5.55 27.76
N ARG A 246 -22.22 -4.79 28.50
CA ARG A 246 -22.10 -4.89 29.96
C ARG A 246 -22.37 -3.60 30.69
N ALA A 247 -22.29 -2.47 29.99
CA ALA A 247 -22.45 -1.16 30.62
C ALA A 247 -22.88 -0.13 29.56
N VAL A 248 -23.43 0.98 30.05
CA VAL A 248 -23.73 2.17 29.25
C VAL A 248 -22.83 3.30 29.76
N ALA A 249 -22.02 3.86 28.85
CA ALA A 249 -21.20 5.02 29.16
C ALA A 249 -22.02 6.31 29.04
N PHE A 250 -21.74 7.29 29.89
CA PHE A 250 -22.32 8.62 29.82
C PHE A 250 -21.23 9.69 29.99
N SER A 251 -21.46 10.88 29.51
CA SER A 251 -20.59 12.03 29.73
C SER A 251 -21.17 12.92 30.84
N LYS A 252 -20.32 13.41 31.72
CA LYS A 252 -20.71 14.41 32.74
C LYS A 252 -20.92 15.81 32.16
N GLU A 253 -20.47 16.04 30.95
CA GLU A 253 -20.57 17.33 30.24
C GLU A 253 -21.87 17.44 29.41
N ILE A 254 -22.59 16.32 29.24
CA ILE A 254 -23.85 16.28 28.49
C ILE A 254 -25.02 16.34 29.48
N ASN A 255 -25.98 17.20 29.16
CA ASN A 255 -27.26 17.24 29.87
C ASN A 255 -28.17 16.14 29.35
N TYR A 256 -28.74 15.36 30.25
CA TYR A 256 -29.72 14.32 29.97
C TYR A 256 -31.10 14.73 30.40
N SER A 257 -32.10 14.43 29.62
CA SER A 257 -33.51 14.71 29.92
C SER A 257 -34.27 13.41 30.16
N LEU A 258 -35.11 13.42 31.17
CA LEU A 258 -36.13 12.41 31.35
C LEU A 258 -37.40 12.90 30.63
N ILE A 259 -37.82 12.18 29.62
CA ILE A 259 -39.02 12.52 28.85
C ILE A 259 -40.04 11.39 28.93
N LYS A 260 -41.31 11.73 28.79
CA LYS A 260 -42.42 10.79 28.72
C LYS A 260 -42.93 10.75 27.28
N ILE A 261 -43.07 9.56 26.72
CA ILE A 261 -43.62 9.38 25.37
C ILE A 261 -45.13 9.57 25.41
N ILE A 262 -45.58 10.50 24.61
CA ILE A 262 -47.04 10.83 24.52
C ILE A 262 -47.65 10.34 23.20
N VAL A 263 -46.85 10.14 22.15
CA VAL A 263 -47.25 9.64 20.82
C VAL A 263 -46.19 8.74 20.27
N THR A 264 -46.55 7.65 19.61
CA THR A 264 -45.65 6.74 18.86
C THR A 264 -46.25 6.49 17.47
N ASP A 265 -45.40 6.06 16.54
CA ASP A 265 -45.83 5.52 15.25
C ASP A 265 -45.86 3.98 15.28
N GLU A 266 -46.43 3.37 14.24
CA GLU A 266 -46.57 1.91 14.13
C GLU A 266 -45.25 1.15 14.01
N GLN A 267 -44.17 1.83 13.61
CA GLN A 267 -42.84 1.21 13.45
C GLN A 267 -41.98 1.29 14.72
N SER A 268 -42.42 2.08 15.70
CA SER A 268 -41.68 2.27 16.95
C SER A 268 -41.94 1.13 17.94
N LEU A 269 -40.89 0.62 18.55
CA LEU A 269 -40.98 -0.28 19.69
C LEU A 269 -41.23 0.48 21.02
N ALA A 270 -41.22 1.79 20.99
CA ALA A 270 -41.57 2.62 22.13
C ALA A 270 -43.07 2.58 22.35
N GLN A 271 -43.52 2.70 23.60
CA GLN A 271 -44.93 2.71 23.97
C GLN A 271 -45.29 4.06 24.60
N VAL A 272 -46.49 4.52 24.35
CA VAL A 272 -47.04 5.66 25.07
C VAL A 272 -46.93 5.42 26.56
N ASP A 273 -46.65 6.45 27.33
CA ASP A 273 -46.36 6.47 28.74
C ASP A 273 -44.98 5.94 29.15
N ASN A 274 -44.19 5.40 28.25
CA ASN A 274 -42.79 5.04 28.59
C ASN A 274 -42.00 6.29 28.95
N LYS A 275 -41.23 6.19 30.03
CA LYS A 275 -40.23 7.19 30.40
C LYS A 275 -38.89 6.79 29.79
N ILE A 276 -38.22 7.72 29.13
CA ILE A 276 -36.90 7.50 28.51
C ILE A 276 -35.92 8.58 28.96
N ILE A 277 -34.67 8.19 29.07
CA ILE A 277 -33.55 9.07 29.35
C ILE A 277 -32.70 9.16 28.09
N ILE A 278 -32.55 10.37 27.57
CA ILE A 278 -31.75 10.68 26.36
C ILE A 278 -30.92 11.95 26.60
N ALA A 279 -29.91 12.16 25.77
CA ALA A 279 -29.22 13.44 25.72
C ALA A 279 -30.20 14.55 25.30
N LYS A 280 -30.13 15.72 25.95
CA LYS A 280 -31.09 16.82 25.73
C LYS A 280 -31.08 17.34 24.31
N ASP A 281 -29.94 17.27 23.63
CA ASP A 281 -29.72 17.81 22.30
C ASP A 281 -30.09 16.81 21.17
N LEU A 282 -30.57 15.63 21.52
CA LEU A 282 -31.14 14.62 20.62
C LEU A 282 -32.67 14.64 20.67
#